data_82645c9fcd487636d32e04e127e45ffe
#
_entry.id   82645c9fcd487636d32e04e127e45ffe
#
_cell.length_a   1.000
_cell.length_b   1.000
_cell.length_c   1.000
_cell.angle_alpha   90.00
_cell.angle_beta   90.00
_cell.angle_gamma   90.00
#
_symmetry.space_group_name_H-M   'P 1'
#
loop_
_entity.id
_entity.type
_entity.pdbx_description
1 polymer ?
#
loop_
_entity_poly.entity_id
_entity_poly.type
_entity_poly.pdbx_seq_one_letter_code
_entity_poly.pdbx_strand_id
1 'polypeptide(L)'
;MTKPFQRIGSKSNAHVGKIFEVATQQFFSDLGLSLHLNHKVPVGIGTNKKDHAFDLGCEQQKVIVECKSHRWTSGDNVPSAKLTVWNEAMYYFVSAPNEYRKIFFVLYDFSSKKNESLAEYYIRTYSHLIPEGVELWEYDEATSNAKQLV
;
A
#
# COMPACT_ATOMS: atom_id res chain seq x y z
N MET A 1 20.53 22.50 4.61
CA MET A 1 20.09 21.13 4.30
C MET A 1 18.88 21.18 3.37
N THR A 2 19.02 20.64 2.18
CA THR A 2 17.91 20.58 1.21
C THR A 2 16.93 19.51 1.65
N LYS A 3 15.65 19.86 1.75
CA LYS A 3 14.60 18.88 1.99
C LYS A 3 14.47 17.94 0.79
N PRO A 4 14.04 16.69 0.99
CA PRO A 4 13.70 15.82 -0.13
C PRO A 4 12.73 16.53 -1.06
N PHE A 5 12.73 16.14 -2.32
CA PHE A 5 11.89 16.75 -3.35
C PHE A 5 10.44 16.88 -2.86
N GLN A 6 9.97 18.11 -2.85
CA GLN A 6 8.59 18.43 -2.46
C GLN A 6 8.09 19.52 -3.41
N ARG A 7 6.89 19.37 -3.93
CA ARG A 7 6.29 20.37 -4.82
C ARG A 7 6.06 21.65 -4.02
N ILE A 8 6.32 22.79 -4.67
CA ILE A 8 6.05 24.11 -4.08
C ILE A 8 4.56 24.18 -3.73
N GLY A 9 4.26 24.56 -2.48
CA GLY A 9 2.87 24.65 -2.00
C GLY A 9 2.20 23.33 -1.69
N SER A 10 2.89 22.18 -1.85
CA SER A 10 2.34 20.88 -1.52
C SER A 10 2.57 20.53 -0.05
N LYS A 11 1.73 19.64 0.48
CA LYS A 11 1.93 19.05 1.81
C LYS A 11 3.11 18.10 1.78
N SER A 12 3.74 17.87 2.94
CA SER A 12 4.85 16.92 3.04
C SER A 12 4.40 15.50 2.64
N ASN A 13 5.33 14.70 2.11
CA ASN A 13 5.05 13.32 1.75
C ASN A 13 4.55 12.50 2.95
N ALA A 14 5.10 12.74 4.15
CA ALA A 14 4.64 12.08 5.37
C ALA A 14 3.19 12.44 5.69
N HIS A 15 2.81 13.70 5.51
CA HIS A 15 1.43 14.16 5.74
C HIS A 15 0.45 13.53 4.76
N VAL A 16 0.82 13.48 3.48
CA VAL A 16 0.00 12.84 2.43
C VAL A 16 -0.19 11.35 2.74
N GLY A 17 0.87 10.67 3.14
CA GLY A 17 0.82 9.27 3.53
C GLY A 17 -0.12 9.03 4.71
N LYS A 18 -0.07 9.90 5.71
CA LYS A 18 -0.93 9.80 6.90
C LYS A 18 -2.41 10.00 6.55
N ILE A 19 -2.70 10.98 5.70
CA ILE A 19 -4.09 11.20 5.23
C ILE A 19 -4.60 9.96 4.50
N PHE A 20 -3.75 9.35 3.68
CA PHE A 20 -4.12 8.14 2.93
C PHE A 20 -4.39 6.96 3.88
N GLU A 21 -3.55 6.78 4.91
CA GLU A 21 -3.76 5.73 5.91
C GLU A 21 -5.08 5.90 6.65
N VAL A 22 -5.43 7.13 7.03
CA VAL A 22 -6.70 7.43 7.70
C VAL A 22 -7.89 7.18 6.77
N ALA A 23 -7.77 7.55 5.50
CA ALA A 23 -8.81 7.26 4.51
C ALA A 23 -9.00 5.76 4.32
N THR A 24 -7.90 5.00 4.31
CA THR A 24 -7.91 3.54 4.24
C THR A 24 -8.61 2.94 5.46
N GLN A 25 -8.29 3.43 6.65
CA GLN A 25 -8.92 3.00 7.89
C GLN A 25 -10.43 3.18 7.83
N GLN A 26 -10.88 4.34 7.37
CA GLN A 26 -12.31 4.64 7.25
C GLN A 26 -12.99 3.75 6.21
N PHE A 27 -12.35 3.55 5.06
CA PHE A 27 -12.90 2.69 4.01
C PHE A 27 -13.18 1.28 4.53
N PHE A 28 -12.20 0.68 5.21
CA PHE A 28 -12.37 -0.68 5.74
C PHE A 28 -13.27 -0.72 6.97
N SER A 29 -13.35 0.35 7.74
CA SER A 29 -14.33 0.45 8.83
C SER A 29 -15.75 0.32 8.30
N ASP A 30 -16.03 0.95 7.18
CA ASP A 30 -17.35 0.87 6.52
C ASP A 30 -17.63 -0.57 6.01
N LEU A 31 -16.60 -1.38 5.83
CA LEU A 31 -16.72 -2.79 5.45
C LEU A 31 -16.65 -3.74 6.65
N GLY A 32 -16.64 -3.21 7.87
CA GLY A 32 -16.65 -4.03 9.10
C GLY A 32 -15.28 -4.39 9.65
N LEU A 33 -14.20 -3.81 9.14
CA LEU A 33 -12.85 -4.07 9.67
C LEU A 33 -12.43 -2.94 10.61
N SER A 34 -12.15 -3.28 11.87
CA SER A 34 -11.70 -2.35 12.90
C SER A 34 -10.17 -2.25 12.90
N LEU A 35 -9.61 -1.52 11.95
CA LEU A 35 -8.17 -1.43 11.79
C LEU A 35 -7.57 -0.34 12.68
N HIS A 36 -6.40 -0.64 13.25
CA HIS A 36 -5.60 0.27 14.07
C HIS A 36 -4.36 0.70 13.30
N LEU A 37 -3.95 1.94 13.47
CA LEU A 37 -2.71 2.47 12.86
C LEU A 37 -1.49 1.83 13.53
N ASN A 38 -0.43 1.61 12.74
CA ASN A 38 0.85 1.09 13.22
C ASN A 38 0.72 -0.24 13.95
N HIS A 39 0.13 -1.22 13.29
CA HIS A 39 -0.09 -2.53 13.88
C HIS A 39 1.16 -3.40 13.74
N LYS A 40 1.76 -3.77 14.86
CA LYS A 40 2.98 -4.57 14.89
C LYS A 40 2.67 -6.05 14.91
N VAL A 41 3.36 -6.79 14.04
CA VAL A 41 3.34 -8.26 14.06
C VAL A 41 4.77 -8.77 13.89
N PRO A 42 5.11 -9.94 14.46
CA PRO A 42 6.43 -10.52 14.23
C PRO A 42 6.54 -11.02 12.79
N VAL A 43 7.62 -10.63 12.11
CA VAL A 43 7.90 -11.05 10.74
C VAL A 43 9.27 -11.70 10.68
N GLY A 44 9.45 -12.61 9.73
CA GLY A 44 10.73 -13.26 9.48
C GLY A 44 10.53 -14.55 8.71
N ILE A 45 11.46 -14.85 7.82
CA ILE A 45 11.39 -16.04 6.96
C ILE A 45 11.75 -17.29 7.76
N GLY A 46 12.76 -17.20 8.61
CA GLY A 46 13.23 -18.32 9.42
C GLY A 46 12.84 -18.20 10.88
N THR A 47 13.75 -18.60 11.77
CA THR A 47 13.53 -18.54 13.22
C THR A 47 13.73 -17.15 13.79
N ASN A 48 14.52 -16.30 13.11
CA ASN A 48 14.69 -14.92 13.53
C ASN A 48 13.45 -14.12 13.22
N LYS A 49 12.79 -13.59 14.26
CA LYS A 49 11.60 -12.77 14.12
C LYS A 49 11.88 -11.37 14.67
N LYS A 50 11.28 -10.38 14.03
CA LYS A 50 11.35 -9.00 14.47
C LYS A 50 9.97 -8.36 14.26
N ASP A 51 9.55 -7.52 15.18
CA ASP A 51 8.29 -6.80 15.01
C ASP A 51 8.40 -5.80 13.86
N HIS A 52 7.42 -5.87 12.96
CA HIS A 52 7.25 -4.90 11.88
C HIS A 52 5.90 -4.21 12.05
N ALA A 53 5.89 -2.89 11.97
CA ALA A 53 4.67 -2.10 12.05
C ALA A 53 4.07 -1.96 10.66
N PHE A 54 3.01 -2.71 10.38
CA PHE A 54 2.19 -2.48 9.20
C PHE A 54 1.39 -1.18 9.37
N ASP A 55 1.08 -0.52 8.28
CA ASP A 55 0.38 0.77 8.35
C ASP A 55 -0.94 0.66 9.11
N LEU A 56 -1.67 -0.45 8.92
CA LEU A 56 -2.91 -0.74 9.62
C LEU A 56 -3.00 -2.23 9.93
N GLY A 57 -3.79 -2.57 10.93
CA GLY A 57 -4.05 -3.98 11.22
C GLY A 57 -5.02 -4.18 12.38
N CYS A 58 -5.44 -5.43 12.55
CA CYS A 58 -6.31 -5.85 13.64
C CYS A 58 -5.96 -7.26 14.05
N GLU A 59 -5.63 -7.44 15.33
CA GLU A 59 -5.28 -8.77 15.87
C GLU A 59 -6.49 -9.69 15.94
N GLN A 60 -7.63 -9.18 16.38
CA GLN A 60 -8.85 -9.98 16.52
C GLN A 60 -9.35 -10.49 15.17
N GLN A 61 -9.28 -9.67 14.14
CA GLN A 61 -9.76 -10.03 12.81
C GLN A 61 -8.65 -10.62 11.93
N LYS A 62 -7.42 -10.63 12.43
CA LYS A 62 -6.24 -11.16 11.72
C LYS A 62 -6.10 -10.53 10.34
N VAL A 63 -5.96 -9.21 10.32
CA VAL A 63 -5.78 -8.41 9.09
C VAL A 63 -4.56 -7.51 9.26
N ILE A 64 -3.75 -7.44 8.22
CA ILE A 64 -2.66 -6.45 8.10
C ILE A 64 -2.76 -5.76 6.75
N VAL A 65 -2.47 -4.46 6.74
CA VAL A 65 -2.61 -3.61 5.56
C VAL A 65 -1.37 -2.74 5.41
N GLU A 66 -0.83 -2.69 4.20
CA GLU A 66 0.18 -1.71 3.80
C GLU A 66 -0.43 -0.73 2.81
N CYS A 67 -0.16 0.55 3.00
CA CYS A 67 -0.71 1.63 2.18
C CYS A 67 0.41 2.29 1.39
N LYS A 68 0.17 2.54 0.10
CA LYS A 68 1.09 3.29 -0.75
C LYS A 68 0.29 4.31 -1.57
N SER A 69 0.68 5.57 -1.49
CA SER A 69 -0.01 6.67 -2.18
C SER A 69 0.82 7.25 -3.33
N HIS A 70 1.68 6.45 -3.92
CA HIS A 70 2.52 6.89 -5.03
C HIS A 70 1.71 7.08 -6.31
N ARG A 71 2.17 8.01 -7.14
CA ARG A 71 1.55 8.36 -8.42
C ARG A 71 2.56 8.15 -9.55
N TRP A 72 2.06 8.11 -10.78
CA TRP A 72 2.92 8.27 -11.94
C TRP A 72 3.73 9.56 -11.77
N THR A 73 4.99 9.54 -12.22
CA THR A 73 5.82 10.76 -12.17
C THR A 73 5.46 11.70 -13.31
N SER A 74 6.04 12.91 -13.28
CA SER A 74 5.84 13.93 -14.31
C SER A 74 6.04 13.35 -15.71
N GLY A 75 5.10 13.62 -16.64
CA GLY A 75 5.11 13.05 -17.98
C GLY A 75 4.64 11.61 -18.05
N ASP A 76 3.94 11.13 -17.02
CA ASP A 76 3.43 9.76 -16.93
C ASP A 76 4.56 8.72 -17.01
N ASN A 77 5.69 9.02 -16.39
CA ASN A 77 6.78 8.08 -16.29
C ASN A 77 6.60 7.16 -15.07
N VAL A 78 7.14 5.95 -15.20
CA VAL A 78 7.08 4.95 -14.12
C VAL A 78 7.92 5.42 -12.93
N PRO A 79 7.34 5.46 -11.71
CA PRO A 79 8.10 5.79 -10.49
C PRO A 79 8.90 4.57 -10.02
N SER A 80 9.92 4.17 -10.76
CA SER A 80 10.65 2.91 -10.56
C SER A 80 11.17 2.72 -9.13
N ALA A 81 11.73 3.77 -8.53
CA ALA A 81 12.25 3.70 -7.16
C ALA A 81 11.13 3.42 -6.16
N LYS A 82 9.94 3.97 -6.39
CA LYS A 82 8.78 3.76 -5.50
C LYS A 82 8.21 2.36 -5.66
N LEU A 83 8.23 1.80 -6.89
CA LEU A 83 7.78 0.43 -7.11
C LEU A 83 8.71 -0.58 -6.47
N THR A 84 9.99 -0.25 -6.28
CA THR A 84 10.91 -1.06 -5.48
C THR A 84 10.43 -1.16 -4.03
N VAL A 85 9.90 -0.08 -3.49
CA VAL A 85 9.31 -0.07 -2.14
C VAL A 85 8.02 -0.91 -2.10
N TRP A 86 7.24 -0.94 -3.18
CA TRP A 86 6.09 -1.84 -3.28
C TRP A 86 6.52 -3.31 -3.23
N ASN A 87 7.62 -3.65 -3.90
CA ASN A 87 8.19 -5.00 -3.87
C ASN A 87 8.66 -5.36 -2.45
N GLU A 88 9.22 -4.41 -1.72
CA GLU A 88 9.60 -4.61 -0.32
C GLU A 88 8.38 -4.94 0.54
N ALA A 89 7.25 -4.27 0.30
CA ALA A 89 6.01 -4.58 1.01
C ALA A 89 5.57 -6.02 0.77
N MET A 90 5.72 -6.54 -0.44
CA MET A 90 5.41 -7.94 -0.74
C MET A 90 6.28 -8.89 0.08
N TYR A 91 7.55 -8.56 0.27
CA TYR A 91 8.46 -9.36 1.08
C TYR A 91 8.01 -9.38 2.54
N TYR A 92 7.57 -8.25 3.08
CA TYR A 92 7.02 -8.20 4.44
C TYR A 92 5.76 -9.05 4.57
N PHE A 93 4.89 -9.05 3.57
CA PHE A 93 3.70 -9.91 3.57
C PHE A 93 4.07 -11.40 3.60
N VAL A 94 5.06 -11.81 2.80
CA VAL A 94 5.55 -13.20 2.83
C VAL A 94 6.12 -13.54 4.20
N SER A 95 6.79 -12.58 4.83
CA SER A 95 7.46 -12.76 6.12
C SER A 95 6.49 -12.76 7.29
N ALA A 96 5.26 -12.29 7.10
CA ALA A 96 4.25 -12.22 8.15
C ALA A 96 3.56 -13.58 8.35
N PRO A 97 2.95 -13.82 9.53
CA PRO A 97 2.26 -15.08 9.77
C PRO A 97 1.15 -15.36 8.76
N ASN A 98 0.99 -16.64 8.39
CA ASN A 98 0.06 -17.05 7.35
C ASN A 98 -1.42 -16.85 7.71
N GLU A 99 -1.72 -16.73 9.00
CA GLU A 99 -3.10 -16.57 9.50
C GLU A 99 -3.70 -15.20 9.21
N TYR A 100 -2.86 -14.21 8.85
CA TYR A 100 -3.34 -12.85 8.57
C TYR A 100 -3.85 -12.74 7.13
N ARG A 101 -5.01 -12.10 7.00
CA ARG A 101 -5.45 -11.55 5.72
C ARG A 101 -4.53 -10.37 5.39
N LYS A 102 -4.02 -10.32 4.18
CA LYS A 102 -2.97 -9.37 3.75
C LYS A 102 -3.51 -8.49 2.64
N ILE A 103 -3.56 -7.20 2.89
CA ILE A 103 -4.14 -6.22 1.97
C ILE A 103 -3.09 -5.18 1.62
N PHE A 104 -2.80 -5.06 0.34
CA PHE A 104 -1.98 -3.99 -0.22
C PHE A 104 -2.89 -2.96 -0.85
N PHE A 105 -2.97 -1.79 -0.23
CA PHE A 105 -3.95 -0.75 -0.56
C PHE A 105 -3.23 0.45 -1.14
N VAL A 106 -3.47 0.74 -2.43
CA VAL A 106 -2.71 1.78 -3.14
C VAL A 106 -3.64 2.82 -3.72
N LEU A 107 -3.10 4.01 -3.96
CA LEU A 107 -3.84 5.09 -4.57
C LEU A 107 -4.10 4.79 -6.05
N TYR A 108 -5.36 4.97 -6.48
CA TYR A 108 -5.70 4.93 -7.89
C TYR A 108 -5.14 6.17 -8.59
N ASP A 109 -4.29 5.95 -9.58
CA ASP A 109 -3.74 7.02 -10.40
C ASP A 109 -3.65 6.53 -11.84
N PHE A 110 -4.57 6.98 -12.68
CA PHE A 110 -4.68 6.54 -14.06
C PHE A 110 -3.86 7.44 -14.97
N SER A 111 -3.10 6.83 -15.89
CA SER A 111 -2.36 7.53 -16.93
C SER A 111 -3.07 7.35 -18.28
N SER A 112 -3.57 8.44 -18.85
CA SER A 112 -4.17 8.38 -20.20
C SER A 112 -3.12 8.04 -21.27
N LYS A 113 -1.89 8.44 -21.05
CA LYS A 113 -0.77 8.14 -21.95
C LYS A 113 -0.43 6.64 -21.95
N LYS A 114 -0.43 6.02 -20.78
CA LYS A 114 -0.15 4.59 -20.59
C LYS A 114 -1.41 3.75 -20.72
N ASN A 115 -2.58 4.36 -20.65
CA ASN A 115 -3.89 3.71 -20.68
C ASN A 115 -4.05 2.64 -19.58
N GLU A 116 -3.48 2.89 -18.41
CA GLU A 116 -3.61 2.02 -17.25
C GLU A 116 -3.36 2.80 -15.96
N SER A 117 -3.86 2.28 -14.85
CA SER A 117 -3.50 2.82 -13.54
C SER A 117 -2.12 2.33 -13.13
N LEU A 118 -1.50 3.01 -12.16
CA LEU A 118 -0.22 2.59 -11.63
C LEU A 118 -0.31 1.18 -11.00
N ALA A 119 -1.42 0.87 -10.33
CA ALA A 119 -1.65 -0.45 -9.77
C ALA A 119 -1.74 -1.52 -10.87
N GLU A 120 -2.44 -1.23 -11.96
CA GLU A 120 -2.53 -2.14 -13.09
C GLU A 120 -1.15 -2.38 -13.72
N TYR A 121 -0.37 -1.33 -13.87
CA TYR A 121 1.02 -1.44 -14.33
C TYR A 121 1.84 -2.34 -13.42
N TYR A 122 1.71 -2.14 -12.10
CA TYR A 122 2.44 -2.94 -11.12
C TYR A 122 2.08 -4.42 -11.24
N ILE A 123 0.81 -4.73 -11.31
CA ILE A 123 0.34 -6.12 -11.44
C ILE A 123 0.89 -6.74 -12.73
N ARG A 124 0.77 -6.04 -13.84
CA ARG A 124 1.24 -6.54 -15.14
C ARG A 124 2.74 -6.82 -15.15
N THR A 125 3.51 -5.99 -14.46
CA THR A 125 4.98 -6.06 -14.45
C THR A 125 5.52 -6.97 -13.36
N TYR A 126 4.86 -7.03 -12.21
CA TYR A 126 5.38 -7.69 -11.00
C TYR A 126 4.44 -8.75 -10.42
N SER A 127 3.51 -9.29 -11.20
CA SER A 127 2.58 -10.30 -10.70
C SER A 127 3.31 -11.51 -10.08
N HIS A 128 4.47 -11.85 -10.61
CA HIS A 128 5.31 -12.94 -10.11
C HIS A 128 5.90 -12.67 -8.71
N LEU A 129 5.83 -11.44 -8.23
CA LEU A 129 6.31 -11.04 -6.89
C LEU A 129 5.17 -10.82 -5.90
N ILE A 130 3.91 -10.89 -6.36
CA ILE A 130 2.76 -10.76 -5.47
C ILE A 130 2.49 -12.13 -4.86
N PRO A 131 2.65 -12.30 -3.55
CA PRO A 131 2.43 -13.59 -2.91
C PRO A 131 0.98 -14.04 -3.06
N GLU A 132 0.78 -15.35 -3.20
CA GLU A 132 -0.55 -15.92 -3.19
C GLU A 132 -1.28 -15.51 -1.90
N GLY A 133 -2.54 -15.07 -2.03
CA GLY A 133 -3.35 -14.62 -0.91
C GLY A 133 -3.22 -13.15 -0.56
N VAL A 134 -2.25 -12.44 -1.11
CA VAL A 134 -2.17 -10.98 -0.93
C VAL A 134 -3.18 -10.31 -1.84
N GLU A 135 -4.07 -9.51 -1.26
CA GLU A 135 -5.05 -8.72 -1.99
C GLU A 135 -4.43 -7.39 -2.37
N LEU A 136 -4.64 -6.95 -3.60
CA LEU A 136 -4.23 -5.63 -4.06
C LEU A 136 -5.48 -4.83 -4.44
N TRP A 137 -5.65 -3.68 -3.79
CA TRP A 137 -6.77 -2.78 -4.01
C TRP A 137 -6.27 -1.43 -4.48
N GLU A 138 -7.01 -0.77 -5.36
CA GLU A 138 -6.75 0.63 -5.69
C GLU A 138 -7.92 1.50 -5.22
N TYR A 139 -7.57 2.62 -4.59
CA TYR A 139 -8.52 3.53 -3.98
C TYR A 139 -8.57 4.84 -4.76
N ASP A 140 -9.77 5.20 -5.19
CA ASP A 140 -10.04 6.46 -5.90
C ASP A 140 -10.49 7.52 -4.89
N GLU A 141 -9.61 8.47 -4.61
CA GLU A 141 -9.92 9.52 -3.63
C GLU A 141 -11.00 10.50 -4.11
N ALA A 142 -11.26 10.59 -5.42
CA ALA A 142 -12.31 11.44 -5.96
C ALA A 142 -13.72 10.90 -5.62
N THR A 143 -13.87 9.58 -5.54
CA THR A 143 -15.14 8.92 -5.27
C THR A 143 -15.19 8.27 -3.89
N SER A 144 -14.08 8.20 -3.18
CA SER A 144 -13.91 7.47 -1.91
C SER A 144 -14.26 5.98 -2.03
N ASN A 145 -14.09 5.43 -3.21
CA ASN A 145 -14.32 4.01 -3.49
C ASN A 145 -13.01 3.29 -3.81
N ALA A 146 -12.97 2.00 -3.53
CA ALA A 146 -11.83 1.17 -3.87
C ALA A 146 -12.30 -0.07 -4.62
N LYS A 147 -11.37 -0.63 -5.40
CA LYS A 147 -11.61 -1.79 -6.23
C LYS A 147 -10.49 -2.79 -5.97
N GLN A 148 -10.86 -4.02 -5.69
CA GLN A 148 -9.90 -5.12 -5.56
C GLN A 148 -9.51 -5.61 -6.95
N LEU A 149 -8.21 -5.60 -7.23
CA LEU A 149 -7.67 -6.02 -8.52
C LEU A 149 -7.15 -7.45 -8.49
N VAL A 150 -6.66 -7.87 -7.33
CA VAL A 150 -6.12 -9.22 -7.12
C VAL A 150 -6.69 -9.83 -5.87
#